data_9f44ac971298b2ec1836939b033a38e5
#
_entry.id   9f44ac971298b2ec1836939b033a38e5
#
_cell.length_a   1.000
_cell.length_b   1.000
_cell.length_c   1.000
_cell.angle_alpha   90.00
_cell.angle_beta   90.00
_cell.angle_gamma   90.00
#
_symmetry.space_group_name_H-M   'P 1'
#
loop_
_entity.id
_entity.type
_entity.pdbx_description
1 polymer ?
#
loop_
_entity_poly.entity_id
_entity_poly.type
_entity_poly.pdbx_seq_one_letter_code
_entity_poly.pdbx_strand_id
1 'polypeptide(L)'
;RPIYKINGLKSLNKKINSLFGNLMIGLEYIFKRTGPMTMGASQLCMFAKSDPSLELPDLQWHIQPMSMDTLGATKNHDFHAFTPTVSNIKPTSRGHVSIVDKDSRTYAKIKQNYLSTDNDRMIAAKGLKLTRKIIMESETFKKYSPEEYRPGININDDEELVKEASNYAQTIFHPVGT
;
A
#
# COMPACT_ATOMS: atom_id res chain seq x y z
N ARG A 1 -0.31 -2.40 3.92
CA ARG A 1 -1.08 -1.23 3.44
C ARG A 1 -1.64 -0.44 4.62
N PRO A 2 -0.82 0.36 5.32
CA PRO A 2 -1.32 1.29 6.33
C PRO A 2 -2.28 2.31 5.70
N ILE A 3 -3.20 2.81 6.49
CA ILE A 3 -4.18 3.84 6.08
C ILE A 3 -4.17 4.93 7.14
N TYR A 4 -4.04 6.18 6.70
CA TYR A 4 -4.06 7.35 7.57
C TYR A 4 -5.21 8.27 7.18
N LYS A 5 -6.13 8.52 8.12
CA LYS A 5 -7.10 9.60 7.99
C LYS A 5 -6.40 10.94 8.10
N ILE A 6 -6.92 11.94 7.43
CA ILE A 6 -6.37 13.30 7.43
C ILE A 6 -7.49 14.33 7.52
N ASN A 7 -7.20 15.44 8.17
CA ASN A 7 -8.07 16.61 8.27
C ASN A 7 -7.48 17.77 7.47
N GLY A 8 -8.31 18.64 6.96
CA GLY A 8 -7.86 19.84 6.23
C GLY A 8 -7.38 19.60 4.78
N LEU A 9 -7.25 18.34 4.34
CA LEU A 9 -6.98 17.98 2.95
C LEU A 9 -8.09 17.09 2.39
N LYS A 10 -8.38 17.26 1.10
CA LYS A 10 -9.35 16.41 0.40
C LYS A 10 -8.61 15.28 -0.32
N SER A 11 -8.80 14.04 0.12
CA SER A 11 -8.42 12.86 -0.65
C SER A 11 -9.39 12.61 -1.81
N LEU A 12 -9.05 11.71 -2.70
CA LEU A 12 -9.93 11.35 -3.82
C LEU A 12 -11.15 10.51 -3.41
N ASN A 13 -11.18 9.97 -2.18
CA ASN A 13 -12.23 9.05 -1.72
C ASN A 13 -13.64 9.52 -2.05
N LYS A 14 -14.04 10.68 -1.52
CA LYS A 14 -15.40 11.21 -1.70
C LYS A 14 -15.70 11.57 -3.15
N LYS A 15 -14.70 12.07 -3.90
CA LYS A 15 -14.86 12.44 -5.30
C LYS A 15 -15.14 11.21 -6.15
N ILE A 16 -14.38 10.13 -5.94
CA ILE A 16 -14.52 8.87 -6.69
C ILE A 16 -15.80 8.11 -6.29
N ASN A 17 -16.23 8.19 -5.04
CA ASN A 17 -17.48 7.54 -4.58
C ASN A 17 -18.75 8.25 -5.08
N SER A 18 -18.64 9.43 -5.68
CA SER A 18 -19.78 10.22 -6.16
C SER A 18 -19.92 10.11 -7.68
N LEU A 19 -21.14 9.84 -8.17
CA LEU A 19 -21.44 9.85 -9.60
C LEU A 19 -21.12 11.21 -10.24
N PHE A 20 -21.49 12.30 -9.59
CA PHE A 20 -21.15 13.65 -10.04
C PHE A 20 -19.64 13.89 -10.02
N GLY A 21 -18.95 13.41 -8.98
CA GLY A 21 -17.48 13.48 -8.90
C GLY A 21 -16.79 12.75 -10.05
N ASN A 22 -17.26 11.55 -10.38
CA ASN A 22 -16.73 10.77 -11.50
C ASN A 22 -17.00 11.46 -12.85
N LEU A 23 -18.19 12.02 -13.04
CA LEU A 23 -18.50 12.81 -14.24
C LEU A 23 -17.55 13.99 -14.39
N MET A 24 -17.33 14.75 -13.31
CA MET A 24 -16.42 15.90 -13.33
C MET A 24 -14.97 15.50 -13.59
N ILE A 25 -14.51 14.36 -13.03
CA ILE A 25 -13.17 13.81 -13.33
C ILE A 25 -13.06 13.47 -14.82
N GLY A 26 -14.08 12.83 -15.39
CA GLY A 26 -14.12 12.48 -16.81
C GLY A 26 -14.10 13.72 -17.72
N LEU A 27 -14.93 14.72 -17.43
CA LEU A 27 -14.98 15.97 -18.18
C LEU A 27 -13.66 16.74 -18.11
N GLU A 28 -13.05 16.81 -16.91
CA GLU A 28 -11.73 17.43 -16.72
C GLU A 28 -10.69 16.78 -17.63
N TYR A 29 -10.67 15.44 -17.68
CA TYR A 29 -9.75 14.71 -18.55
C TYR A 29 -10.02 14.94 -20.04
N ILE A 30 -11.28 14.86 -20.46
CA ILE A 30 -11.64 15.03 -21.88
C ILE A 30 -11.25 16.42 -22.39
N PHE A 31 -11.60 17.48 -21.66
CA PHE A 31 -11.40 18.84 -22.12
C PHE A 31 -10.04 19.44 -21.82
N LYS A 32 -9.43 19.05 -20.68
CA LYS A 32 -8.18 19.66 -20.19
C LYS A 32 -6.98 18.75 -20.21
N ARG A 33 -7.19 17.42 -20.34
CA ARG A 33 -6.13 16.41 -20.20
C ARG A 33 -5.39 16.52 -18.86
N THR A 34 -6.09 16.89 -17.80
CA THR A 34 -5.58 17.06 -16.43
C THR A 34 -6.42 16.25 -15.43
N GLY A 35 -6.05 16.30 -14.14
CA GLY A 35 -6.80 15.71 -13.06
C GLY A 35 -6.49 14.23 -12.80
N PRO A 36 -7.31 13.57 -11.97
CA PRO A 36 -7.01 12.21 -11.47
C PRO A 36 -6.84 11.14 -12.54
N MET A 37 -7.43 11.28 -13.73
CA MET A 37 -7.28 10.31 -14.83
C MET A 37 -5.93 10.39 -15.54
N THR A 38 -5.11 11.40 -15.26
CA THR A 38 -3.74 11.50 -15.80
C THR A 38 -2.70 10.84 -14.91
N MET A 39 -3.11 10.34 -13.75
CA MET A 39 -2.21 9.79 -12.74
C MET A 39 -2.29 8.27 -12.70
N GLY A 40 -1.17 7.62 -12.40
CA GLY A 40 -1.18 6.26 -11.91
C GLY A 40 -1.87 6.16 -10.55
N ALA A 41 -2.21 4.93 -10.13
CA ALA A 41 -2.85 4.69 -8.84
C ALA A 41 -2.01 5.20 -7.65
N SER A 42 -0.69 5.24 -7.78
CA SER A 42 0.26 5.77 -6.80
C SER A 42 0.99 6.97 -7.40
N GLN A 43 0.92 8.11 -6.72
CA GLN A 43 1.53 9.35 -7.18
C GLN A 43 2.98 9.53 -6.75
N LEU A 44 3.35 8.96 -5.62
CA LEU A 44 4.67 9.08 -5.04
C LEU A 44 5.26 7.70 -4.79
N CYS A 45 6.56 7.59 -5.05
CA CYS A 45 7.37 6.45 -4.69
C CYS A 45 8.52 6.92 -3.80
N MET A 46 8.78 6.19 -2.72
CA MET A 46 9.87 6.45 -1.80
C MET A 46 10.63 5.15 -1.54
N PHE A 47 11.95 5.26 -1.39
CA PHE A 47 12.82 4.16 -1.00
C PHE A 47 13.55 4.50 0.28
N ALA A 48 13.68 3.52 1.19
CA ALA A 48 14.48 3.66 2.39
C ALA A 48 15.05 2.32 2.83
N LYS A 49 15.98 2.38 3.77
CA LYS A 49 16.58 1.23 4.41
C LYS A 49 15.77 0.86 5.66
N SER A 50 15.45 -0.42 5.84
CA SER A 50 14.84 -0.92 7.08
C SER A 50 15.83 -0.89 8.24
N ASP A 51 17.12 -0.85 7.93
CA ASP A 51 18.22 -0.74 8.87
C ASP A 51 19.30 0.19 8.28
N PRO A 52 19.82 1.18 9.04
CA PRO A 52 20.86 2.10 8.56
C PRO A 52 22.15 1.42 8.07
N SER A 53 22.45 0.23 8.58
CA SER A 53 23.66 -0.53 8.20
C SER A 53 23.59 -1.14 6.80
N LEU A 54 22.42 -1.23 6.20
CA LEU A 54 22.27 -1.75 4.84
C LEU A 54 22.96 -0.84 3.83
N GLU A 55 23.62 -1.40 2.84
CA GLU A 55 24.24 -0.65 1.74
C GLU A 55 23.18 0.02 0.86
N LEU A 56 22.14 -0.72 0.51
CA LEU A 56 21.05 -0.28 -0.40
C LEU A 56 19.69 -0.34 0.29
N PRO A 57 18.72 0.49 -0.15
CA PRO A 57 17.33 0.39 0.30
C PRO A 57 16.75 -1.00 0.06
N ASP A 58 15.91 -1.44 0.99
CA ASP A 58 15.17 -2.69 0.95
C ASP A 58 13.66 -2.48 1.13
N LEU A 59 13.24 -1.25 1.43
CA LEU A 59 11.84 -0.85 1.52
C LEU A 59 11.48 0.13 0.41
N GLN A 60 10.28 -0.04 -0.14
CA GLN A 60 9.67 0.85 -1.12
C GLN A 60 8.26 1.22 -0.66
N TRP A 61 7.88 2.49 -0.82
CA TRP A 61 6.52 2.95 -0.64
C TRP A 61 5.89 3.36 -1.95
N HIS A 62 4.62 3.01 -2.08
CA HIS A 62 3.71 3.56 -3.08
C HIS A 62 2.61 4.33 -2.35
N ILE A 63 2.54 5.65 -2.57
CA ILE A 63 1.60 6.52 -1.85
C ILE A 63 0.41 6.84 -2.75
N GLN A 64 -0.77 6.44 -2.30
CA GLN A 64 -2.04 6.64 -2.99
C GLN A 64 -2.86 7.72 -2.28
N PRO A 65 -3.38 8.74 -2.99
CA PRO A 65 -4.21 9.81 -2.40
C PRO A 65 -5.66 9.35 -2.15
N MET A 66 -5.84 8.07 -1.90
CA MET A 66 -7.12 7.42 -1.63
C MET A 66 -6.94 6.23 -0.68
N SER A 67 -8.03 5.71 -0.15
CA SER A 67 -8.01 4.53 0.71
C SER A 67 -9.23 3.64 0.50
N MET A 68 -9.03 2.33 0.62
CA MET A 68 -10.04 1.30 0.49
C MET A 68 -9.66 0.09 1.33
N ASP A 69 -10.59 -0.76 1.70
CA ASP A 69 -10.31 -1.95 2.51
C ASP A 69 -9.37 -2.94 1.82
N THR A 70 -9.68 -3.27 0.58
CA THR A 70 -8.86 -4.15 -0.26
C THR A 70 -8.56 -3.49 -1.59
N LEU A 71 -7.42 -3.82 -2.19
CA LEU A 71 -7.08 -3.34 -3.52
C LEU A 71 -8.12 -3.86 -4.54
N GLY A 72 -8.69 -2.96 -5.32
CA GLY A 72 -9.76 -3.29 -6.27
C GLY A 72 -11.16 -3.30 -5.66
N ALA A 73 -11.34 -2.86 -4.42
CA ALA A 73 -12.67 -2.66 -3.85
C ALA A 73 -13.49 -1.67 -4.70
N THR A 74 -14.80 -1.91 -4.79
CA THR A 74 -15.71 -1.07 -5.58
C THR A 74 -15.95 0.31 -4.99
N LYS A 75 -15.66 0.48 -3.69
CA LYS A 75 -15.82 1.76 -2.99
C LYS A 75 -14.57 2.11 -2.19
N ASN A 76 -14.22 3.38 -2.19
CA ASN A 76 -13.26 3.94 -1.24
C ASN A 76 -13.95 4.20 0.10
N HIS A 77 -13.17 4.43 1.15
CA HIS A 77 -13.72 4.90 2.42
C HIS A 77 -14.46 6.24 2.24
N ASP A 78 -15.43 6.50 3.09
CA ASP A 78 -16.26 7.74 3.06
C ASP A 78 -15.59 8.92 3.78
N PHE A 79 -14.44 8.70 4.39
CA PHE A 79 -13.59 9.72 5.03
C PHE A 79 -12.37 10.07 4.18
N HIS A 80 -11.75 11.21 4.47
CA HIS A 80 -10.50 11.60 3.81
C HIS A 80 -9.32 10.84 4.39
N ALA A 81 -8.59 10.14 3.52
CA ALA A 81 -7.43 9.36 3.91
C ALA A 81 -6.49 9.13 2.72
N PHE A 82 -5.29 8.68 2.99
CA PHE A 82 -4.31 8.22 2.02
C PHE A 82 -3.69 6.89 2.46
N THR A 83 -3.09 6.19 1.51
CA THR A 83 -2.53 4.86 1.74
C THR A 83 -1.05 4.84 1.33
N PRO A 84 -0.10 4.91 2.28
CA PRO A 84 1.33 4.69 2.03
C PRO A 84 1.62 3.19 2.08
N THR A 85 1.42 2.50 0.97
CA THR A 85 1.72 1.08 0.88
C THR A 85 3.22 0.85 0.93
N VAL A 86 3.69 0.08 1.91
CA VAL A 86 5.11 -0.30 2.06
C VAL A 86 5.34 -1.74 1.61
N SER A 87 6.44 -1.97 0.93
CA SER A 87 6.83 -3.29 0.40
C SER A 87 8.30 -3.57 0.68
N ASN A 88 8.62 -4.81 1.07
CA ASN A 88 9.98 -5.33 1.03
C ASN A 88 10.35 -5.63 -0.42
N ILE A 89 11.39 -4.96 -0.95
CA ILE A 89 11.86 -5.14 -2.33
C ILE A 89 13.03 -6.13 -2.46
N LYS A 90 13.47 -6.71 -1.34
CA LYS A 90 14.50 -7.75 -1.29
C LYS A 90 14.03 -8.95 -0.45
N PRO A 91 12.91 -9.60 -0.82
CA PRO A 91 12.35 -10.68 -0.03
C PRO A 91 13.30 -11.90 -0.04
N THR A 92 13.37 -12.58 1.09
CA THR A 92 14.06 -13.87 1.27
C THR A 92 13.12 -15.07 1.14
N SER A 93 11.82 -14.87 1.31
CA SER A 93 10.79 -15.86 1.01
C SER A 93 10.86 -16.29 -0.45
N ARG A 94 10.52 -17.57 -0.70
CA ARG A 94 10.47 -18.12 -2.07
C ARG A 94 9.15 -18.83 -2.30
N GLY A 95 8.56 -18.53 -3.43
CA GLY A 95 7.39 -19.22 -3.97
C GLY A 95 7.75 -20.11 -5.14
N HIS A 96 6.74 -20.69 -5.77
CA HIS A 96 6.91 -21.49 -6.98
C HIS A 96 5.68 -21.44 -7.86
N VAL A 97 5.92 -21.70 -9.16
CA VAL A 97 4.89 -21.91 -10.17
C VAL A 97 5.07 -23.32 -10.71
N SER A 98 3.98 -24.08 -10.81
CA SER A 98 4.02 -25.46 -11.32
C SER A 98 2.91 -25.70 -12.34
N ILE A 99 3.21 -26.53 -13.34
CA ILE A 99 2.24 -27.03 -14.30
C ILE A 99 1.34 -28.05 -13.59
N VAL A 100 0.04 -27.98 -13.81
CA VAL A 100 -0.96 -28.85 -13.18
C VAL A 100 -1.24 -30.09 -14.04
N ASP A 101 -1.33 -29.91 -15.36
CA ASP A 101 -1.57 -30.99 -16.34
C ASP A 101 -1.00 -30.62 -17.72
N LYS A 102 -1.31 -31.45 -18.73
CA LYS A 102 -0.83 -31.31 -20.11
C LYS A 102 -1.64 -30.30 -20.93
N ASP A 103 -2.82 -29.90 -20.48
CA ASP A 103 -3.66 -28.96 -21.21
C ASP A 103 -3.14 -27.54 -20.97
N SER A 104 -2.66 -26.87 -22.01
CA SER A 104 -2.13 -25.51 -21.95
C SER A 104 -3.18 -24.44 -21.53
N ARG A 105 -4.47 -24.79 -21.53
CA ARG A 105 -5.57 -23.92 -21.07
C ARG A 105 -5.76 -24.00 -19.56
N THR A 106 -5.21 -25.02 -18.89
CA THR A 106 -5.26 -25.16 -17.45
C THR A 106 -4.27 -24.18 -16.81
N TYR A 107 -4.77 -23.32 -15.92
CA TYR A 107 -3.92 -22.34 -15.22
C TYR A 107 -2.86 -23.02 -14.36
N ALA A 108 -1.66 -22.47 -14.38
CA ALA A 108 -0.57 -22.91 -13.52
C ALA A 108 -0.95 -22.73 -12.04
N LYS A 109 -0.47 -23.63 -11.20
CA LYS A 109 -0.55 -23.48 -9.74
C LYS A 109 0.53 -22.49 -9.29
N ILE A 110 0.10 -21.36 -8.74
CA ILE A 110 0.99 -20.30 -8.23
C ILE A 110 0.94 -20.33 -6.70
N LYS A 111 2.10 -20.49 -6.07
CA LYS A 111 2.25 -20.40 -4.61
C LYS A 111 3.28 -19.33 -4.30
N GLN A 112 2.81 -18.16 -3.86
CA GLN A 112 3.68 -17.01 -3.58
C GLN A 112 4.52 -17.20 -2.32
N ASN A 113 3.96 -17.82 -1.28
CA ASN A 113 4.64 -18.10 -0.02
C ASN A 113 5.20 -16.85 0.69
N TYR A 114 4.45 -15.73 0.63
CA TYR A 114 4.83 -14.47 1.28
C TYR A 114 5.06 -14.63 2.78
N LEU A 115 5.98 -13.82 3.33
CA LEU A 115 6.30 -13.76 4.76
C LEU A 115 6.67 -15.13 5.37
N SER A 116 7.21 -16.05 4.58
CA SER A 116 7.59 -17.38 5.04
C SER A 116 8.90 -17.42 5.85
N THR A 117 9.71 -16.37 5.75
CA THR A 117 10.97 -16.24 6.51
C THR A 117 10.83 -15.21 7.63
N ASP A 118 11.60 -15.39 8.71
CA ASP A 118 11.66 -14.43 9.82
C ASP A 118 12.17 -13.06 9.36
N ASN A 119 13.12 -13.07 8.44
CA ASN A 119 13.63 -11.82 7.87
C ASN A 119 12.53 -10.98 7.21
N ASP A 120 11.69 -11.60 6.37
CA ASP A 120 10.61 -10.87 5.69
C ASP A 120 9.54 -10.38 6.67
N ARG A 121 9.25 -11.18 7.72
CA ARG A 121 8.35 -10.78 8.81
C ARG A 121 8.90 -9.57 9.56
N MET A 122 10.17 -9.62 9.96
CA MET A 122 10.83 -8.51 10.64
C MET A 122 10.84 -7.24 9.79
N ILE A 123 11.16 -7.34 8.48
CA ILE A 123 11.15 -6.19 7.57
C ILE A 123 9.75 -5.63 7.40
N ALA A 124 8.71 -6.47 7.38
CA ALA A 124 7.32 -6.00 7.32
C ALA A 124 6.95 -5.16 8.56
N ALA A 125 7.29 -5.61 9.77
CA ALA A 125 7.09 -4.86 11.01
C ALA A 125 7.88 -3.54 11.01
N LYS A 126 9.17 -3.58 10.65
CA LYS A 126 10.03 -2.38 10.53
C LYS A 126 9.46 -1.38 9.51
N GLY A 127 8.96 -1.86 8.37
CA GLY A 127 8.35 -1.03 7.35
C GLY A 127 7.10 -0.30 7.86
N LEU A 128 6.24 -0.98 8.61
CA LEU A 128 5.06 -0.38 9.24
C LEU A 128 5.46 0.67 10.30
N LYS A 129 6.42 0.35 11.18
CA LYS A 129 6.94 1.29 12.19
C LYS A 129 7.58 2.52 11.55
N LEU A 130 8.38 2.34 10.50
CA LEU A 130 9.00 3.45 9.79
C LEU A 130 7.95 4.32 9.08
N THR A 131 6.92 3.72 8.49
CA THR A 131 5.79 4.46 7.91
C THR A 131 5.10 5.33 8.96
N ARG A 132 4.81 4.75 10.14
CA ARG A 132 4.23 5.46 11.28
C ARG A 132 5.10 6.64 11.70
N LYS A 133 6.40 6.40 11.88
CA LYS A 133 7.35 7.45 12.24
C LYS A 133 7.34 8.61 11.24
N ILE A 134 7.42 8.33 9.95
CA ILE A 134 7.43 9.35 8.90
C ILE A 134 6.15 10.20 8.94
N ILE A 135 5.00 9.58 9.15
CA ILE A 135 3.71 10.28 9.06
C ILE A 135 3.36 10.98 10.38
N MET A 136 3.50 10.28 11.50
CA MET A 136 3.04 10.80 12.79
C MET A 136 4.01 11.79 13.44
N GLU A 137 5.32 11.67 13.14
CA GLU A 137 6.34 12.56 13.74
C GLU A 137 6.71 13.75 12.84
N SER A 138 6.36 13.72 11.54
CA SER A 138 6.69 14.81 10.61
C SER A 138 5.89 16.07 10.87
N GLU A 139 6.56 17.20 11.03
CA GLU A 139 5.93 18.51 11.15
C GLU A 139 5.03 18.85 9.94
N THR A 140 5.40 18.37 8.75
CA THR A 140 4.62 18.56 7.53
C THR A 140 3.25 17.89 7.61
N PHE A 141 3.17 16.70 8.21
CA PHE A 141 1.92 15.97 8.35
C PHE A 141 1.09 16.40 9.56
N LYS A 142 1.72 16.85 10.65
CA LYS A 142 1.03 17.27 11.89
C LYS A 142 -0.08 18.27 11.65
N LYS A 143 0.11 19.24 10.73
CA LYS A 143 -0.92 20.26 10.38
C LYS A 143 -2.21 19.65 9.80
N TYR A 144 -2.16 18.39 9.34
CA TYR A 144 -3.32 17.65 8.82
C TYR A 144 -3.89 16.66 9.82
N SER A 145 -3.38 16.68 11.07
CA SER A 145 -3.83 15.80 12.16
C SER A 145 -4.00 14.36 11.71
N PRO A 146 -2.93 13.69 11.24
CA PRO A 146 -3.04 12.31 10.76
C PRO A 146 -3.47 11.37 11.89
N GLU A 147 -4.39 10.46 11.59
CA GLU A 147 -4.84 9.39 12.49
C GLU A 147 -4.57 8.05 11.79
N GLU A 148 -3.81 7.18 12.42
CA GLU A 148 -3.58 5.84 11.88
C GLU A 148 -4.85 4.99 12.03
N TYR A 149 -5.55 4.79 10.92
CA TYR A 149 -6.75 3.96 10.87
C TYR A 149 -6.41 2.47 10.77
N ARG A 150 -5.31 2.15 10.06
CA ARG A 150 -4.83 0.78 9.87
C ARG A 150 -3.29 0.77 9.86
N PRO A 151 -2.64 -0.15 10.59
CA PRO A 151 -3.20 -1.22 11.45
C PRO A 151 -3.87 -0.70 12.70
N GLY A 152 -3.56 0.50 13.17
CA GLY A 152 -4.04 1.13 14.38
C GLY A 152 -2.88 1.41 15.35
N ILE A 153 -2.88 2.61 15.91
CA ILE A 153 -1.78 3.13 16.72
C ILE A 153 -1.47 2.29 17.98
N ASN A 154 -2.45 1.51 18.46
CA ASN A 154 -2.28 0.66 19.64
C ASN A 154 -1.51 -0.63 19.35
N ILE A 155 -1.37 -1.01 18.08
CA ILE A 155 -0.61 -2.19 17.66
C ILE A 155 0.85 -1.80 17.51
N ASN A 156 1.68 -2.17 18.49
CA ASN A 156 3.11 -1.78 18.54
C ASN A 156 4.06 -2.98 18.60
N ASP A 157 3.57 -4.13 19.05
CA ASP A 157 4.35 -5.36 19.09
C ASP A 157 4.66 -5.86 17.67
N ASP A 158 5.86 -6.42 17.48
CA ASP A 158 6.32 -6.86 16.16
C ASP A 158 5.50 -8.05 15.62
N GLU A 159 5.12 -9.00 16.48
CA GLU A 159 4.33 -10.16 16.06
C GLU A 159 2.90 -9.75 15.70
N GLU A 160 2.32 -8.81 16.45
CA GLU A 160 1.01 -8.24 16.13
C GLU A 160 1.06 -7.44 14.80
N LEU A 161 2.11 -6.65 14.57
CA LEU A 161 2.30 -5.93 13.30
C LEU A 161 2.47 -6.89 12.13
N VAL A 162 3.20 -8.00 12.30
CA VAL A 162 3.34 -9.04 11.26
C VAL A 162 2.00 -9.72 10.99
N LYS A 163 1.22 -10.02 12.02
CA LYS A 163 -0.13 -10.57 11.88
C LYS A 163 -1.03 -9.63 11.08
N GLU A 164 -1.02 -8.34 11.41
CA GLU A 164 -1.76 -7.33 10.67
C GLU A 164 -1.24 -7.17 9.22
N ALA A 165 0.08 -7.20 9.01
CA ALA A 165 0.65 -7.20 7.68
C ALA A 165 0.13 -8.39 6.87
N SER A 166 0.07 -9.58 7.44
CA SER A 166 -0.44 -10.80 6.79
C SER A 166 -1.92 -10.69 6.41
N ASN A 167 -2.73 -10.03 7.24
CA ASN A 167 -4.17 -9.83 6.98
C ASN A 167 -4.44 -8.89 5.81
N TYR A 168 -3.56 -7.88 5.58
CA TYR A 168 -3.80 -6.81 4.61
C TYR A 168 -2.75 -6.75 3.49
N ALA A 169 -1.73 -7.60 3.50
CA ALA A 169 -0.77 -7.70 2.43
C ALA A 169 -1.44 -8.25 1.16
N GLN A 170 -1.10 -7.66 0.04
CA GLN A 170 -1.57 -8.08 -1.28
C GLN A 170 -0.44 -7.92 -2.27
N THR A 171 -0.45 -8.74 -3.31
CA THR A 171 0.45 -8.52 -4.44
C THR A 171 0.12 -7.20 -5.13
N ILE A 172 1.15 -6.51 -5.60
CA ILE A 172 1.03 -5.39 -6.55
C ILE A 172 1.41 -5.83 -7.96
N PHE A 173 1.39 -7.15 -8.20
CA PHE A 173 1.72 -7.78 -9.48
C PHE A 173 3.18 -7.58 -9.94
N HIS A 174 4.08 -7.34 -9.00
CA HIS A 174 5.53 -7.24 -9.23
C HIS A 174 6.30 -8.23 -8.33
N PRO A 175 5.94 -9.54 -8.33
CA PRO A 175 6.58 -10.50 -7.44
C PRO A 175 8.04 -10.72 -7.81
N VAL A 176 8.90 -10.80 -6.78
CA VAL A 176 10.32 -11.13 -6.90
C VAL A 176 10.63 -12.26 -5.94
N GLY A 177 10.89 -13.45 -6.45
CA GLY A 177 11.24 -14.64 -5.67
C GLY A 177 10.08 -15.32 -4.94
N THR A 178 8.97 -14.63 -4.81
CA THR A 178 7.76 -15.15 -4.14
C THR A 178 6.57 -15.12 -5.07
#